data_e1555a26752950fe7831c617b80eb4ae
#
_entry.id   e1555a26752950fe7831c617b80eb4ae
#
_cell.length_a   1.000
_cell.length_b   1.000
_cell.length_c   1.000
_cell.angle_alpha   90.00
_cell.angle_beta   90.00
_cell.angle_gamma   90.00
#
_symmetry.space_group_name_H-M   'P 1'
#
loop_
_entity.id
_entity.type
_entity.pdbx_description
1 polymer ?
#
loop_
_entity_poly.entity_id
_entity_poly.type
_entity_poly.pdbx_seq_one_letter_code
_entity_poly.pdbx_strand_id
1 'polypeptide(L)'
;MTDSVSAVPKAAAQRLEVLNALKSASAATGADFGYLVRTAQRESNFDPSAKAPTSSATGLFQFTNETWLNVLDRYGAQHNVATDGQSRADLLALRNDPDLSARMAGELARENSKILEKKLGRPATSAELYVAHFMGPQTLFSGVNACNTAAYRTAVDAYLHSTLHAY
;
A
#
# COMPACT_ATOMS: atom_id res chain seq x y z
N MET A 1 -7.95 39.86 -23.95
CA MET A 1 -7.15 38.63 -24.01
C MET A 1 -7.54 37.82 -22.81
N THR A 2 -8.42 36.82 -22.98
CA THR A 2 -8.89 35.96 -21.92
C THR A 2 -7.99 34.72 -21.92
N ASP A 3 -7.11 34.62 -20.93
CA ASP A 3 -6.31 33.42 -20.71
C ASP A 3 -7.23 32.24 -20.40
N SER A 4 -7.40 31.38 -21.40
CA SER A 4 -8.01 30.05 -21.20
C SER A 4 -7.01 29.22 -20.39
N VAL A 5 -7.13 29.27 -19.06
CA VAL A 5 -6.51 28.25 -18.20
C VAL A 5 -7.13 26.91 -18.58
N SER A 6 -6.35 26.12 -19.32
CA SER A 6 -6.76 24.78 -19.73
C SER A 6 -7.01 23.97 -18.47
N ALA A 7 -8.26 23.58 -18.23
CA ALA A 7 -8.62 22.77 -17.06
C ALA A 7 -7.87 21.45 -17.09
N VAL A 8 -7.13 21.16 -16.02
CA VAL A 8 -6.43 19.87 -15.87
C VAL A 8 -7.47 18.74 -15.94
N PRO A 9 -7.27 17.73 -16.79
CA PRO A 9 -8.21 16.60 -16.88
C PRO A 9 -8.41 15.96 -15.49
N LYS A 10 -9.65 15.60 -15.16
CA LYS A 10 -10.02 15.04 -13.85
C LYS A 10 -9.10 13.87 -13.42
N ALA A 11 -8.75 13.00 -14.34
CA ALA A 11 -7.84 11.87 -14.10
C ALA A 11 -6.41 12.34 -13.73
N ALA A 12 -5.92 13.41 -14.36
CA ALA A 12 -4.61 13.96 -14.03
C ALA A 12 -4.61 14.65 -12.67
N ALA A 13 -5.69 15.36 -12.32
CA ALA A 13 -5.86 15.97 -11.00
C ALA A 13 -5.92 14.91 -9.90
N GLN A 14 -6.70 13.84 -10.08
CA GLN A 14 -6.76 12.71 -9.14
C GLN A 14 -5.40 12.03 -8.97
N ARG A 15 -4.67 11.81 -10.06
CA ARG A 15 -3.34 11.21 -9.99
C ARG A 15 -2.35 12.08 -9.21
N LEU A 16 -2.41 13.40 -9.40
CA LEU A 16 -1.58 14.34 -8.65
C LEU A 16 -1.91 14.31 -7.16
N GLU A 17 -3.19 14.29 -6.80
CA GLU A 17 -3.64 14.15 -5.41
C GLU A 17 -3.09 12.88 -4.77
N VAL A 18 -3.22 11.74 -5.44
CA VAL A 18 -2.66 10.47 -4.97
C VAL A 18 -1.14 10.53 -4.80
N LEU A 19 -0.41 11.09 -5.76
CA LEU A 19 1.05 11.22 -5.64
C LEU A 19 1.47 12.11 -4.47
N ASN A 20 0.72 13.17 -4.17
CA ASN A 20 0.95 14.01 -2.99
C ASN A 20 0.68 13.24 -1.69
N ALA A 21 -0.39 12.45 -1.64
CA ALA A 21 -0.71 11.56 -0.52
C ALA A 21 0.42 10.55 -0.27
N LEU A 22 0.93 9.91 -1.32
CA LEU A 22 2.05 8.97 -1.23
C LEU A 22 3.33 9.63 -0.73
N LYS A 23 3.63 10.84 -1.19
CA LYS A 23 4.79 11.62 -0.73
C LYS A 23 4.67 11.99 0.75
N SER A 24 3.49 12.45 1.16
CA SER A 24 3.18 12.76 2.57
C SER A 24 3.30 11.52 3.46
N ALA A 25 2.76 10.39 3.01
CA ALA A 25 2.85 9.12 3.73
C ALA A 25 4.29 8.63 3.87
N SER A 26 5.10 8.70 2.81
CA SER A 26 6.53 8.37 2.85
C SER A 26 7.27 9.21 3.90
N ALA A 27 7.04 10.52 3.92
CA ALA A 27 7.64 11.42 4.91
C ALA A 27 7.18 11.12 6.35
N ALA A 28 5.91 10.78 6.54
CA ALA A 28 5.33 10.53 7.87
C ALA A 28 5.73 9.17 8.45
N THR A 29 5.89 8.13 7.60
CA THR A 29 6.10 6.75 8.04
C THR A 29 7.55 6.27 7.87
N GLY A 30 8.34 6.95 7.03
CA GLY A 30 9.67 6.51 6.63
C GLY A 30 9.67 5.37 5.58
N ALA A 31 8.50 5.01 5.04
CA ALA A 31 8.42 4.04 3.96
C ALA A 31 8.99 4.62 2.65
N ASP A 32 9.62 3.79 1.83
CA ASP A 32 10.18 4.22 0.54
C ASP A 32 9.08 4.72 -0.40
N PHE A 33 9.23 5.94 -0.92
CA PHE A 33 8.25 6.56 -1.81
C PHE A 33 8.03 5.75 -3.09
N GLY A 34 9.12 5.28 -3.71
CA GLY A 34 9.04 4.49 -4.93
C GLY A 34 8.31 3.16 -4.71
N TYR A 35 8.49 2.53 -3.54
CA TYR A 35 7.72 1.35 -3.15
C TYR A 35 6.22 1.67 -3.08
N LEU A 36 5.82 2.75 -2.38
CA LEU A 36 4.42 3.13 -2.25
C LEU A 36 3.78 3.44 -3.61
N VAL A 37 4.50 4.16 -4.49
CA VAL A 37 4.03 4.47 -5.86
C VAL A 37 3.79 3.20 -6.66
N ARG A 38 4.77 2.29 -6.71
CA ARG A 38 4.64 1.04 -7.47
C ARG A 38 3.52 0.15 -6.93
N THR A 39 3.37 0.09 -5.61
CA THR A 39 2.29 -0.69 -4.99
C THR A 39 0.93 -0.10 -5.34
N ALA A 40 0.72 1.21 -5.17
CA ALA A 40 -0.55 1.87 -5.51
C ALA A 40 -0.90 1.75 -7.00
N GLN A 41 0.09 1.88 -7.88
CA GLN A 41 -0.11 1.68 -9.32
C GLN A 41 -0.60 0.26 -9.63
N ARG A 42 0.01 -0.73 -9.01
CA ARG A 42 -0.31 -2.14 -9.24
C ARG A 42 -1.65 -2.53 -8.65
N GLU A 43 -1.94 -2.12 -7.41
CA GLU A 43 -3.15 -2.53 -6.69
C GLU A 43 -4.43 -1.90 -7.24
N SER A 44 -4.37 -0.65 -7.67
CA SER A 44 -5.55 0.12 -8.07
C SER A 44 -5.36 0.99 -9.32
N ASN A 45 -4.17 1.01 -9.92
CA ASN A 45 -3.81 2.01 -10.94
C ASN A 45 -4.08 3.46 -10.46
N PHE A 46 -3.76 3.75 -9.20
CA PHE A 46 -3.99 5.03 -8.52
C PHE A 46 -5.47 5.40 -8.35
N ASP A 47 -6.38 4.44 -8.33
CA ASP A 47 -7.79 4.69 -8.05
C ASP A 47 -8.09 4.45 -6.55
N PRO A 48 -8.36 5.52 -5.75
CA PRO A 48 -8.67 5.37 -4.33
C PRO A 48 -10.05 4.74 -4.08
N SER A 49 -10.89 4.64 -5.10
CA SER A 49 -12.22 4.02 -5.02
C SER A 49 -12.29 2.59 -5.57
N ALA A 50 -11.15 2.04 -6.01
CA ALA A 50 -11.10 0.69 -6.58
C ALA A 50 -11.65 -0.37 -5.63
N LYS A 51 -12.41 -1.32 -6.19
CA LYS A 51 -12.98 -2.46 -5.44
C LYS A 51 -12.69 -3.75 -6.18
N ALA A 52 -12.17 -4.74 -5.45
CA ALA A 52 -11.97 -6.07 -6.01
C ALA A 52 -13.33 -6.77 -6.23
N PRO A 53 -13.52 -7.48 -7.35
CA PRO A 53 -14.79 -8.15 -7.66
C PRO A 53 -15.04 -9.39 -6.81
N THR A 54 -13.99 -10.03 -6.27
CA THR A 54 -14.07 -11.34 -5.62
C THR A 54 -13.61 -11.34 -4.16
N SER A 55 -13.25 -10.18 -3.61
CA SER A 55 -12.78 -10.06 -2.23
C SER A 55 -13.26 -8.74 -1.61
N SER A 56 -12.95 -8.54 -0.31
CA SER A 56 -13.23 -7.27 0.37
C SER A 56 -12.17 -6.19 0.11
N ALA A 57 -11.18 -6.44 -0.73
CA ALA A 57 -10.11 -5.50 -1.03
C ALA A 57 -10.65 -4.21 -1.67
N THR A 58 -10.26 -3.07 -1.11
CA THR A 58 -10.81 -1.76 -1.49
C THR A 58 -9.75 -0.68 -1.34
N GLY A 59 -9.87 0.36 -2.19
CA GLY A 59 -9.08 1.58 -2.11
C GLY A 59 -7.73 1.49 -2.80
N LEU A 60 -6.93 2.51 -2.61
CA LEU A 60 -5.65 2.74 -3.28
C LEU A 60 -4.66 1.56 -3.17
N PHE A 61 -4.65 0.87 -2.02
CA PHE A 61 -3.75 -0.24 -1.71
C PHE A 61 -4.47 -1.59 -1.56
N GLN A 62 -5.73 -1.67 -1.98
CA GLN A 62 -6.53 -2.89 -1.97
C GLN A 62 -6.51 -3.62 -0.61
N PHE A 63 -6.62 -2.86 0.48
CA PHE A 63 -6.75 -3.43 1.81
C PHE A 63 -8.02 -4.27 1.94
N THR A 64 -7.88 -5.52 2.43
CA THR A 64 -9.03 -6.31 2.88
C THR A 64 -9.63 -5.70 4.15
N ASN A 65 -10.86 -6.07 4.49
CA ASN A 65 -11.51 -5.60 5.71
C ASN A 65 -10.67 -5.87 6.96
N GLU A 66 -10.13 -7.07 7.07
CA GLU A 66 -9.38 -7.51 8.24
C GLU A 66 -8.04 -6.79 8.36
N THR A 67 -7.27 -6.77 7.27
CA THR A 67 -5.97 -6.08 7.25
C THR A 67 -6.12 -4.60 7.57
N TRP A 68 -7.12 -3.94 6.97
CA TRP A 68 -7.38 -2.53 7.22
C TRP A 68 -7.66 -2.24 8.68
N LEU A 69 -8.61 -2.96 9.28
CA LEU A 69 -8.98 -2.73 10.68
C LEU A 69 -7.82 -3.01 11.62
N ASN A 70 -7.03 -4.04 11.37
CA ASN A 70 -5.86 -4.36 12.17
C ASN A 70 -4.76 -3.28 12.08
N VAL A 71 -4.53 -2.72 10.90
CA VAL A 71 -3.53 -1.65 10.72
C VAL A 71 -4.04 -0.35 11.33
N LEU A 72 -5.32 -0.05 11.15
CA LEU A 72 -5.94 1.14 11.71
C LEU A 72 -5.97 1.11 13.25
N ASP A 73 -6.27 -0.03 13.86
CA ASP A 73 -6.22 -0.23 15.31
C ASP A 73 -4.81 0.04 15.87
N ARG A 74 -3.76 -0.46 15.19
CA ARG A 74 -2.38 -0.30 15.64
C ARG A 74 -1.79 1.08 15.41
N TYR A 75 -2.15 1.73 14.31
CA TYR A 75 -1.47 2.95 13.86
C TYR A 75 -2.39 4.15 13.68
N GLY A 76 -3.71 3.97 13.69
CA GLY A 76 -4.67 5.05 13.44
C GLY A 76 -4.48 6.25 14.36
N ALA A 77 -4.31 6.02 15.66
CA ALA A 77 -4.10 7.08 16.66
C ALA A 77 -2.86 7.94 16.36
N GLN A 78 -1.77 7.36 15.82
CA GLN A 78 -0.56 8.08 15.43
C GLN A 78 -0.79 9.03 14.25
N HIS A 79 -1.86 8.78 13.49
CA HIS A 79 -2.27 9.59 12.34
C HIS A 79 -3.56 10.37 12.59
N ASN A 80 -3.89 10.63 13.87
CA ASN A 80 -5.05 11.40 14.33
C ASN A 80 -6.41 10.79 13.93
N VAL A 81 -6.48 9.47 13.79
CA VAL A 81 -7.74 8.76 13.56
C VAL A 81 -8.29 8.27 14.89
N ALA A 82 -9.44 8.81 15.29
CA ALA A 82 -10.19 8.27 16.42
C ALA A 82 -10.97 7.05 15.94
N THR A 83 -10.70 5.89 16.53
CA THR A 83 -11.41 4.64 16.23
C THR A 83 -12.55 4.37 17.23
N ASP A 84 -12.42 4.92 18.44
CA ASP A 84 -13.40 4.72 19.51
C ASP A 84 -14.76 5.32 19.15
N GLY A 85 -15.81 4.54 19.36
CA GLY A 85 -17.19 4.96 19.11
C GLY A 85 -17.62 5.00 17.64
N GLN A 86 -16.71 4.68 16.70
CA GLN A 86 -17.06 4.60 15.29
C GLN A 86 -17.62 3.23 14.92
N SER A 87 -18.58 3.21 13.97
CA SER A 87 -19.08 1.95 13.46
C SER A 87 -18.03 1.25 12.59
N ARG A 88 -18.12 -0.08 12.51
CA ARG A 88 -17.26 -0.86 11.58
C ARG A 88 -17.38 -0.36 10.14
N ALA A 89 -18.58 0.06 9.71
CA ALA A 89 -18.80 0.56 8.35
C ALA A 89 -18.05 1.87 8.10
N ASP A 90 -18.09 2.80 9.06
CA ASP A 90 -17.37 4.08 8.97
C ASP A 90 -15.87 3.86 8.94
N LEU A 91 -15.34 3.00 9.81
CA LEU A 91 -13.91 2.64 9.78
C LEU A 91 -13.49 2.03 8.45
N LEU A 92 -14.31 1.17 7.86
CA LEU A 92 -14.02 0.57 6.55
C LEU A 92 -14.11 1.57 5.40
N ALA A 93 -14.97 2.59 5.49
CA ALA A 93 -15.09 3.65 4.49
C ALA A 93 -13.82 4.49 4.36
N LEU A 94 -13.05 4.63 5.44
CA LEU A 94 -11.78 5.37 5.47
C LEU A 94 -10.72 4.82 4.50
N ARG A 95 -10.87 3.60 4.00
CA ARG A 95 -9.96 3.03 2.97
C ARG A 95 -9.98 3.81 1.64
N ASN A 96 -11.05 4.56 1.38
CA ASN A 96 -11.20 5.37 0.18
C ASN A 96 -10.51 6.74 0.29
N ASP A 97 -10.07 7.12 1.49
CA ASP A 97 -9.25 8.32 1.68
C ASP A 97 -7.81 8.02 1.24
N PRO A 98 -7.28 8.70 0.20
CA PRO A 98 -5.96 8.40 -0.32
C PRO A 98 -4.83 8.72 0.65
N ASP A 99 -4.94 9.77 1.47
CA ASP A 99 -3.93 10.16 2.46
C ASP A 99 -3.85 9.13 3.58
N LEU A 100 -4.98 8.75 4.14
CA LEU A 100 -5.01 7.78 5.22
C LEU A 100 -4.61 6.39 4.74
N SER A 101 -5.11 5.97 3.57
CA SER A 101 -4.76 4.70 2.97
C SER A 101 -3.25 4.60 2.70
N ALA A 102 -2.63 5.68 2.20
CA ALA A 102 -1.20 5.75 1.98
C ALA A 102 -0.38 5.69 3.28
N ARG A 103 -0.83 6.37 4.35
CA ARG A 103 -0.18 6.29 5.67
C ARG A 103 -0.24 4.89 6.27
N MET A 104 -1.40 4.25 6.21
CA MET A 104 -1.56 2.88 6.70
C MET A 104 -0.72 1.88 5.90
N ALA A 105 -0.62 2.05 4.58
CA ALA A 105 0.28 1.25 3.75
C ALA A 105 1.77 1.49 4.09
N GLY A 106 2.14 2.74 4.37
CA GLY A 106 3.48 3.10 4.83
C GLY A 106 3.85 2.46 6.16
N GLU A 107 2.94 2.45 7.13
CA GLU A 107 3.14 1.80 8.42
C GLU A 107 3.31 0.28 8.27
N LEU A 108 2.46 -0.34 7.46
CA LEU A 108 2.57 -1.78 7.17
C LEU A 108 3.89 -2.12 6.46
N ALA A 109 4.31 -1.31 5.50
CA ALA A 109 5.60 -1.48 4.83
C ALA A 109 6.77 -1.36 5.82
N ARG A 110 6.73 -0.38 6.72
CA ARG A 110 7.73 -0.19 7.76
C ARG A 110 7.79 -1.38 8.73
N GLU A 111 6.65 -1.89 9.14
CA GLU A 111 6.55 -3.08 9.99
C GLU A 111 7.15 -4.31 9.29
N ASN A 112 6.73 -4.54 8.05
CA ASN A 112 7.25 -5.63 7.23
C ASN A 112 8.77 -5.53 7.03
N SER A 113 9.28 -4.32 6.77
CA SER A 113 10.72 -4.08 6.63
C SER A 113 11.48 -4.51 7.89
N LYS A 114 11.03 -4.09 9.06
CA LYS A 114 11.66 -4.46 10.34
C LYS A 114 11.67 -5.97 10.58
N ILE A 115 10.58 -6.65 10.27
CA ILE A 115 10.48 -8.10 10.41
C ILE A 115 11.44 -8.80 9.45
N LEU A 116 11.47 -8.37 8.19
CA LEU A 116 12.35 -8.92 7.17
C LEU A 116 13.82 -8.67 7.50
N GLU A 117 14.20 -7.45 7.86
CA GLU A 117 15.56 -7.08 8.23
C GLU A 117 16.08 -7.92 9.40
N LYS A 118 15.25 -8.11 10.43
CA LYS A 118 15.62 -8.98 11.57
C LYS A 118 15.87 -10.41 11.15
N LYS A 119 15.14 -10.92 10.16
CA LYS A 119 15.24 -12.32 9.70
C LYS A 119 16.35 -12.51 8.66
N LEU A 120 16.57 -11.53 7.80
CA LEU A 120 17.54 -11.57 6.72
C LEU A 120 18.95 -11.15 7.17
N GLY A 121 19.06 -10.40 8.27
CA GLY A 121 20.31 -9.78 8.71
C GLY A 121 20.81 -8.65 7.79
N ARG A 122 19.95 -8.16 6.90
CA ARG A 122 20.20 -7.05 5.95
C ARG A 122 18.91 -6.31 5.63
N PRO A 123 18.96 -5.10 5.06
CA PRO A 123 17.78 -4.41 4.57
C PRO A 123 17.01 -5.26 3.56
N ALA A 124 15.67 -5.21 3.64
CA ALA A 124 14.79 -5.87 2.69
C ALA A 124 14.78 -5.12 1.35
N THR A 125 14.73 -5.86 0.26
CA THR A 125 14.52 -5.29 -1.07
C THR A 125 13.04 -4.91 -1.27
N SER A 126 12.75 -4.04 -2.25
CA SER A 126 11.36 -3.68 -2.60
C SER A 126 10.54 -4.90 -3.03
N ALA A 127 11.18 -5.89 -3.69
CA ALA A 127 10.51 -7.14 -4.07
C ALA A 127 10.11 -7.98 -2.84
N GLU A 128 11.01 -8.09 -1.87
CA GLU A 128 10.74 -8.80 -0.60
C GLU A 128 9.64 -8.10 0.22
N LEU A 129 9.65 -6.77 0.27
CA LEU A 129 8.59 -5.99 0.90
C LEU A 129 7.24 -6.20 0.21
N TYR A 130 7.22 -6.25 -1.13
CA TYR A 130 6.01 -6.50 -1.89
C TYR A 130 5.45 -7.91 -1.61
N VAL A 131 6.31 -8.92 -1.59
CA VAL A 131 5.88 -10.29 -1.24
C VAL A 131 5.36 -10.34 0.20
N ALA A 132 6.00 -9.64 1.14
CA ALA A 132 5.52 -9.54 2.51
C ALA A 132 4.17 -8.82 2.63
N HIS A 133 3.92 -7.81 1.80
CA HIS A 133 2.62 -7.15 1.72
C HIS A 133 1.52 -8.12 1.28
N PHE A 134 1.78 -8.95 0.28
CA PHE A 134 0.80 -9.86 -0.31
C PHE A 134 0.57 -11.14 0.53
N MET A 135 1.63 -11.74 1.04
CA MET A 135 1.59 -13.04 1.74
C MET A 135 1.65 -12.92 3.27
N GLY A 136 1.97 -11.75 3.79
CA GLY A 136 2.38 -11.54 5.17
C GLY A 136 3.84 -11.90 5.44
N PRO A 137 4.54 -11.13 6.27
CA PRO A 137 5.98 -11.30 6.51
C PRO A 137 6.34 -12.62 7.20
N GLN A 138 5.40 -13.20 7.96
CA GLN A 138 5.63 -14.48 8.64
C GLN A 138 5.59 -15.67 7.69
N THR A 139 4.76 -15.59 6.64
CA THR A 139 4.62 -16.65 5.64
C THR A 139 5.90 -16.84 4.82
N LEU A 140 6.64 -15.75 4.58
CA LEU A 140 7.94 -15.81 3.88
C LEU A 140 8.97 -16.70 4.62
N PHE A 141 8.80 -16.90 5.93
CA PHE A 141 9.77 -17.61 6.77
C PHE A 141 9.18 -18.84 7.49
N SER A 142 7.92 -19.17 7.27
CA SER A 142 7.27 -20.31 7.93
C SER A 142 7.64 -21.67 7.35
N GLY A 143 8.49 -21.71 6.32
CA GLY A 143 9.12 -22.93 5.82
C GLY A 143 10.58 -22.69 5.48
N VAL A 144 11.45 -23.60 5.81
CA VAL A 144 12.91 -23.55 5.60
C VAL A 144 13.31 -23.33 4.12
N ASN A 145 12.32 -23.33 3.21
CA ASN A 145 12.46 -23.10 1.78
C ASN A 145 11.41 -22.14 1.20
N ALA A 146 10.82 -21.25 2.00
CA ALA A 146 9.76 -20.35 1.53
C ALA A 146 10.21 -19.46 0.36
N CYS A 147 11.48 -19.08 0.29
CA CYS A 147 12.07 -18.37 -0.85
C CYS A 147 12.07 -19.18 -2.16
N ASN A 148 11.72 -20.45 -2.10
CA ASN A 148 11.73 -21.35 -3.25
C ASN A 148 10.33 -21.86 -3.63
N THR A 149 9.27 -21.36 -2.98
CA THR A 149 7.91 -21.73 -3.34
C THR A 149 7.51 -21.10 -4.68
N ALA A 150 6.69 -21.81 -5.45
CA ALA A 150 6.13 -21.30 -6.71
C ALA A 150 5.39 -19.96 -6.49
N ALA A 151 4.69 -19.80 -5.37
CA ALA A 151 3.99 -18.57 -5.00
C ALA A 151 4.95 -17.40 -4.79
N TYR A 152 6.09 -17.61 -4.12
CA TYR A 152 7.14 -16.60 -3.95
C TYR A 152 7.71 -16.16 -5.31
N ARG A 153 8.10 -17.13 -6.15
CA ARG A 153 8.61 -16.84 -7.50
C ARG A 153 7.59 -16.08 -8.32
N THR A 154 6.34 -16.51 -8.35
CA THR A 154 5.27 -15.84 -9.08
C THR A 154 5.06 -14.39 -8.57
N ALA A 155 5.08 -14.16 -7.25
CA ALA A 155 4.93 -12.81 -6.69
C ALA A 155 6.14 -11.92 -7.02
N VAL A 156 7.36 -12.45 -6.94
CA VAL A 156 8.59 -11.73 -7.31
C VAL A 156 8.63 -11.46 -8.83
N ASP A 157 8.33 -12.44 -9.66
CA ASP A 157 8.29 -12.29 -11.11
C ASP A 157 7.23 -11.25 -11.52
N ALA A 158 6.06 -11.32 -10.92
CA ALA A 158 5.00 -10.35 -11.14
C ALA A 158 5.41 -8.93 -10.72
N TYR A 159 6.14 -8.77 -9.60
CA TYR A 159 6.70 -7.48 -9.19
C TYR A 159 7.76 -6.99 -10.18
N LEU A 160 8.69 -7.85 -10.61
CA LEU A 160 9.73 -7.49 -11.56
C LEU A 160 9.15 -7.12 -12.93
N HIS A 161 8.16 -7.87 -13.43
CA HIS A 161 7.47 -7.53 -14.67
C HIS A 161 6.77 -6.16 -14.63
N SER A 162 6.13 -5.82 -13.51
CA SER A 162 5.48 -4.53 -13.36
C SER A 162 6.46 -3.36 -13.29
N THR A 163 7.71 -3.61 -12.87
CA THR A 163 8.75 -2.57 -12.82
C THR A 163 9.47 -2.38 -14.16
N LEU A 164 9.55 -3.43 -15.00
CA LEU A 164 10.24 -3.38 -16.29
C LEU A 164 9.38 -2.73 -17.41
N HIS A 165 8.07 -2.66 -17.25
CA HIS A 165 7.16 -2.10 -18.25
C HIS A 165 6.63 -0.70 -17.87
N ALA A 166 7.17 -0.08 -16.84
CA ALA A 166 6.78 1.26 -16.38
C ALA A 166 7.67 2.40 -16.95
N TYR A 167 8.55 2.08 -17.92
CA TYR A 167 9.38 3.06 -18.63
C TYR A 167 9.20 2.97 -20.14
#